data_afcc39e86fb143d53ba59f91879d79d5
#
_entry.id   afcc39e86fb143d53ba59f91879d79d5
#
_cell.length_a   1.000
_cell.length_b   1.000
_cell.length_c   1.000
_cell.angle_alpha   90.00
_cell.angle_beta   90.00
_cell.angle_gamma   90.00
#
_symmetry.space_group_name_H-M   'P 1'
#
loop_
_entity.id
_entity.type
_entity.pdbx_description
1 polymer ?
#
loop_
_entity_poly.entity_id
_entity_poly.type
_entity_poly.pdbx_seq_one_letter_code
_entity_poly.pdbx_strand_id
1 'polypeptide(L)'
;MGKKGGKKRQHRESALLGALATQDESRLQVRRTPKLYIGGAFPRSESGRTDVLSLARGGSANIARASRKDLREAVKVARAAAPGWASRNASLRGQIMYRVAELMEGRAAQFRDDLVAHGYGKSDAADEVAASIDRLVWFAGWPDKLPAVLGGTNPVASSHFVFTIPEPTGVVAIVAPESSPLLGLVTRLAGVLAGGNVAILLASEGAPLPSVTLAETLAVSDVPAGVVNILTGRRAELMPHLSRHADIDGIDLWGCPDELLIDAERGAAEHVARIARRPHGEKDRASAFTGERGERIDGMTAFLEMKSVWHPIGS
;
A
#
# COMPACT_ATOMS: atom_id res chain seq x y z
N MET A 1 55.86 18.78 -37.52
CA MET A 1 55.63 19.29 -36.16
C MET A 1 54.12 19.13 -35.88
N GLY A 2 53.66 18.18 -35.07
CA GLY A 2 52.20 17.99 -34.87
C GLY A 2 51.76 16.80 -34.01
N LYS A 3 52.63 16.17 -33.19
CA LYS A 3 52.23 15.00 -32.36
C LYS A 3 52.38 15.19 -30.84
N LYS A 4 52.76 16.36 -30.34
CA LYS A 4 52.95 16.59 -28.88
C LYS A 4 51.74 17.20 -28.15
N GLY A 5 50.72 17.71 -28.86
CA GLY A 5 49.55 18.36 -28.24
C GLY A 5 48.44 17.41 -27.75
N GLY A 6 48.27 16.25 -28.43
CA GLY A 6 47.18 15.31 -28.12
C GLY A 6 47.37 14.53 -26.79
N LYS A 7 48.60 14.13 -26.47
CA LYS A 7 48.90 13.40 -25.23
C LYS A 7 48.73 14.25 -23.95
N LYS A 8 49.01 15.55 -24.02
CA LYS A 8 48.81 16.44 -22.85
C LYS A 8 47.34 16.72 -22.56
N ARG A 9 46.49 16.72 -23.60
CA ARG A 9 45.04 16.93 -23.43
C ARG A 9 44.35 15.70 -22.84
N GLN A 10 44.68 14.50 -23.32
CA GLN A 10 44.18 13.23 -22.77
C GLN A 10 44.62 12.99 -21.32
N HIS A 11 45.88 13.36 -20.94
CA HIS A 11 46.33 13.25 -19.55
C HIS A 11 45.62 14.24 -18.60
N ARG A 12 45.25 15.43 -19.10
CA ARG A 12 44.50 16.41 -18.32
C ARG A 12 43.03 15.99 -18.13
N GLU A 13 42.37 15.43 -19.15
CA GLU A 13 41.01 14.91 -19.07
C GLU A 13 40.92 13.68 -18.15
N SER A 14 41.91 12.77 -18.26
CA SER A 14 41.99 11.62 -17.35
C SER A 14 42.26 12.02 -15.90
N ALA A 15 43.08 13.04 -15.65
CA ALA A 15 43.35 13.57 -14.31
C ALA A 15 42.13 14.32 -13.74
N LEU A 16 41.34 15.02 -14.57
CA LEU A 16 40.10 15.68 -14.18
C LEU A 16 38.98 14.67 -13.87
N LEU A 17 38.85 13.61 -14.67
CA LEU A 17 37.90 12.52 -14.40
C LEU A 17 38.30 11.73 -13.15
N GLY A 18 39.60 11.50 -12.91
CA GLY A 18 40.07 10.90 -11.66
C GLY A 18 39.86 11.79 -10.45
N ALA A 19 40.04 13.11 -10.58
CA ALA A 19 39.77 14.08 -9.49
C ALA A 19 38.27 14.24 -9.19
N LEU A 20 37.41 14.11 -10.21
CA LEU A 20 35.93 14.13 -10.02
C LEU A 20 35.44 12.84 -9.35
N ALA A 21 36.03 11.69 -9.68
CA ALA A 21 35.72 10.41 -9.03
C ALA A 21 36.17 10.38 -7.56
N THR A 22 37.30 11.01 -7.21
CA THR A 22 37.80 11.09 -5.83
C THR A 22 37.08 12.16 -5.00
N GLN A 23 36.41 13.15 -5.62
CA GLN A 23 35.58 14.13 -4.90
C GLN A 23 34.25 13.55 -4.41
N ASP A 24 33.76 12.47 -5.01
CA ASP A 24 32.50 11.86 -4.59
C ASP A 24 32.63 11.04 -3.29
N GLU A 25 33.82 10.52 -2.97
CA GLU A 25 34.07 9.81 -1.71
C GLU A 25 34.21 10.74 -0.49
N SER A 26 34.47 12.03 -0.68
CA SER A 26 34.63 13.01 0.43
C SER A 26 33.36 13.78 0.76
N ARG A 27 32.31 13.65 -0.04
CA ARG A 27 31.05 14.37 0.20
C ARG A 27 30.28 13.74 1.35
N LEU A 28 29.94 14.54 2.37
CA LEU A 28 29.03 14.13 3.43
C LEU A 28 27.70 13.66 2.84
N GLN A 29 27.37 12.37 3.02
CA GLN A 29 26.08 11.84 2.65
C GLN A 29 25.01 12.34 3.63
N VAL A 30 24.11 13.19 3.16
CA VAL A 30 22.94 13.60 3.94
C VAL A 30 21.92 12.48 3.89
N ARG A 31 21.76 11.76 5.01
CA ARG A 31 20.77 10.70 5.15
C ARG A 31 19.43 11.30 5.56
N ARG A 32 18.37 10.95 4.85
CA ARG A 32 17.01 11.30 5.30
C ARG A 32 16.45 10.15 6.15
N THR A 33 15.58 10.51 7.11
CA THR A 33 14.73 9.56 7.82
C THR A 33 13.33 9.69 7.21
N PRO A 34 12.84 8.70 6.44
CA PRO A 34 11.45 8.67 5.97
C PRO A 34 10.50 8.80 7.15
N LYS A 35 9.45 9.58 6.93
CA LYS A 35 8.39 9.83 7.91
C LYS A 35 7.22 8.87 7.68
N LEU A 36 6.29 8.84 8.61
CA LEU A 36 4.99 8.21 8.42
C LEU A 36 4.18 9.00 7.40
N TYR A 37 3.13 8.38 6.82
CA TYR A 37 2.17 9.07 5.96
C TYR A 37 0.79 8.95 6.60
N ILE A 38 0.28 10.05 7.12
CA ILE A 38 -0.99 10.11 7.87
C ILE A 38 -1.75 11.35 7.44
N GLY A 39 -3.00 11.18 7.00
CA GLY A 39 -3.86 12.31 6.66
C GLY A 39 -3.35 13.16 5.49
N GLY A 40 -2.63 12.56 4.52
CA GLY A 40 -2.04 13.29 3.39
C GLY A 40 -0.75 14.05 3.73
N ALA A 41 -0.23 13.92 4.95
CA ALA A 41 0.97 14.60 5.43
C ALA A 41 2.05 13.61 5.87
N PHE A 42 3.28 14.11 6.06
CA PHE A 42 4.43 13.33 6.50
C PHE A 42 4.84 13.70 7.94
N PRO A 43 4.11 13.29 8.97
CA PRO A 43 4.50 13.53 10.35
C PRO A 43 5.70 12.66 10.75
N ARG A 44 6.49 13.15 11.71
CA ARG A 44 7.40 12.27 12.46
C ARG A 44 6.58 11.41 13.40
N SER A 45 7.07 10.21 13.73
CA SER A 45 6.46 9.46 14.83
C SER A 45 6.42 10.30 16.11
N GLU A 46 5.28 10.28 16.79
CA GLU A 46 5.09 11.01 18.05
C GLU A 46 6.14 10.61 19.09
N SER A 47 6.55 9.35 19.09
CA SER A 47 7.59 8.84 19.99
C SER A 47 9.01 9.30 19.62
N GLY A 48 9.23 9.86 18.43
CA GLY A 48 10.55 10.17 17.88
C GLY A 48 11.42 8.96 17.58
N ARG A 49 10.93 7.72 17.78
CA ARG A 49 11.71 6.48 17.56
C ARG A 49 11.91 6.20 16.08
N THR A 50 13.08 5.65 15.78
CA THR A 50 13.45 5.16 14.46
C THR A 50 14.09 3.77 14.57
N ASP A 51 13.93 2.96 13.55
CA ASP A 51 14.69 1.72 13.36
C ASP A 51 15.75 1.96 12.27
N VAL A 52 16.91 1.34 12.44
CA VAL A 52 18.01 1.37 11.47
C VAL A 52 18.00 0.05 10.72
N LEU A 53 17.77 0.12 9.42
CA LEU A 53 17.78 -1.04 8.54
C LEU A 53 19.12 -1.15 7.83
N SER A 54 19.72 -2.33 7.86
CA SER A 54 20.87 -2.67 7.01
C SER A 54 20.39 -2.91 5.59
N LEU A 55 21.05 -2.28 4.61
CA LEU A 55 20.74 -2.46 3.20
C LEU A 55 21.63 -3.53 2.57
N ALA A 56 21.08 -4.30 1.64
CA ALA A 56 21.78 -5.46 1.05
C ALA A 56 23.06 -5.10 0.29
N ARG A 57 23.16 -3.86 -0.24
CA ARG A 57 24.35 -3.37 -0.96
C ARG A 57 25.30 -2.56 -0.09
N GLY A 58 25.16 -2.67 1.22
CA GLY A 58 25.90 -1.86 2.19
C GLY A 58 25.19 -0.54 2.52
N GLY A 59 25.55 0.04 3.66
CA GLY A 59 24.90 1.22 4.20
C GLY A 59 23.68 0.89 5.06
N SER A 60 22.94 1.91 5.43
CA SER A 60 21.75 1.78 6.28
C SER A 60 20.72 2.86 5.95
N ALA A 61 19.44 2.56 6.17
CA ALA A 61 18.35 3.51 6.14
C ALA A 61 17.73 3.66 7.53
N ASN A 62 17.42 4.90 7.91
CA ASN A 62 16.63 5.15 9.12
C ASN A 62 15.16 5.15 8.71
N ILE A 63 14.32 4.43 9.44
CA ILE A 63 12.89 4.35 9.18
C ILE A 63 12.13 4.79 10.44
N ALA A 64 11.10 5.62 10.28
CA ALA A 64 10.24 6.00 11.41
C ALA A 64 9.59 4.74 12.01
N ARG A 65 9.60 4.65 13.34
CA ARG A 65 8.92 3.58 14.08
C ARG A 65 7.63 4.13 14.66
N ALA A 66 6.52 3.76 14.05
CA ALA A 66 5.21 4.19 14.50
C ALA A 66 4.91 3.71 15.93
N SER A 67 4.18 4.53 16.66
CA SER A 67 3.69 4.24 18.01
C SER A 67 2.19 3.94 17.99
N ARG A 68 1.66 3.49 19.13
CA ARG A 68 0.21 3.36 19.35
C ARG A 68 -0.55 4.68 19.10
N LYS A 69 0.06 5.83 19.42
CA LYS A 69 -0.57 7.14 19.20
C LYS A 69 -0.62 7.49 17.71
N ASP A 70 0.44 7.16 16.95
CA ASP A 70 0.45 7.33 15.49
C ASP A 70 -0.64 6.47 14.82
N LEU A 71 -0.80 5.22 15.26
CA LEU A 71 -1.87 4.34 14.80
C LEU A 71 -3.26 4.95 15.10
N ARG A 72 -3.49 5.43 16.33
CA ARG A 72 -4.75 6.07 16.70
C ARG A 72 -5.05 7.31 15.84
N GLU A 73 -4.06 8.12 15.54
CA GLU A 73 -4.23 9.29 14.66
C GLU A 73 -4.52 8.85 13.22
N ALA A 74 -3.86 7.81 12.70
CA ALA A 74 -4.14 7.24 11.39
C ALA A 74 -5.60 6.72 11.31
N VAL A 75 -6.09 6.02 12.34
CA VAL A 75 -7.48 5.54 12.40
C VAL A 75 -8.46 6.71 12.42
N LYS A 76 -8.20 7.72 13.23
CA LYS A 76 -9.06 8.92 13.33
C LYS A 76 -9.20 9.63 11.99
N VAL A 77 -8.10 9.87 11.26
CA VAL A 77 -8.16 10.56 9.96
C VAL A 77 -8.75 9.67 8.88
N ALA A 78 -8.52 8.35 8.92
CA ALA A 78 -9.14 7.39 8.01
C ALA A 78 -10.67 7.37 8.22
N ARG A 79 -11.14 7.28 9.47
CA ARG A 79 -12.56 7.31 9.79
C ARG A 79 -13.25 8.59 9.29
N ALA A 80 -12.59 9.74 9.43
CA ALA A 80 -13.11 11.01 8.92
C ALA A 80 -13.17 11.05 7.39
N ALA A 81 -12.24 10.40 6.68
CA ALA A 81 -12.19 10.36 5.23
C ALA A 81 -13.16 9.34 4.59
N ALA A 82 -13.53 8.28 5.33
CA ALA A 82 -14.30 7.16 4.79
C ALA A 82 -15.63 7.56 4.13
N PRO A 83 -16.50 8.40 4.70
CA PRO A 83 -17.76 8.78 4.05
C PRO A 83 -17.54 9.50 2.72
N GLY A 84 -16.54 10.39 2.64
CA GLY A 84 -16.22 11.14 1.43
C GLY A 84 -15.67 10.27 0.30
N TRP A 85 -14.92 9.22 0.63
CA TRP A 85 -14.42 8.25 -0.36
C TRP A 85 -15.51 7.28 -0.80
N ALA A 86 -16.30 6.76 0.12
CA ALA A 86 -17.42 5.84 -0.15
C ALA A 86 -18.48 6.46 -1.06
N SER A 87 -18.86 7.73 -0.81
CA SER A 87 -19.87 8.46 -1.59
C SER A 87 -19.36 9.01 -2.93
N ARG A 88 -18.05 8.97 -3.18
CA ARG A 88 -17.47 9.45 -4.43
C ARG A 88 -17.94 8.59 -5.60
N ASN A 89 -18.24 9.24 -6.73
CA ASN A 89 -18.62 8.53 -7.95
C ASN A 89 -17.63 7.42 -8.28
N ALA A 90 -18.14 6.22 -8.60
CA ALA A 90 -17.33 5.02 -8.79
C ALA A 90 -16.31 5.18 -9.94
N SER A 91 -16.71 5.75 -11.08
CA SER A 91 -15.80 6.02 -12.20
C SER A 91 -14.69 6.99 -11.81
N LEU A 92 -14.99 8.01 -10.98
CA LEU A 92 -13.98 8.94 -10.49
C LEU A 92 -13.00 8.26 -9.54
N ARG A 93 -13.45 7.31 -8.67
CA ARG A 93 -12.53 6.50 -7.87
C ARG A 93 -11.56 5.71 -8.77
N GLY A 94 -12.08 5.10 -9.84
CA GLY A 94 -11.25 4.42 -10.85
C GLY A 94 -10.22 5.33 -11.50
N GLN A 95 -10.62 6.53 -11.91
CA GLN A 95 -9.71 7.53 -12.49
C GLN A 95 -8.60 7.95 -11.51
N ILE A 96 -8.93 8.17 -10.25
CA ILE A 96 -7.94 8.49 -9.20
C ILE A 96 -6.95 7.34 -9.02
N MET A 97 -7.41 6.10 -8.98
CA MET A 97 -6.54 4.92 -8.88
C MET A 97 -5.63 4.78 -10.12
N TYR A 98 -6.18 5.03 -11.32
CA TYR A 98 -5.39 5.05 -12.56
C TYR A 98 -4.32 6.15 -12.52
N ARG A 99 -4.64 7.32 -11.98
CA ARG A 99 -3.67 8.39 -11.78
C ARG A 99 -2.53 8.01 -10.84
N VAL A 100 -2.78 7.18 -9.83
CA VAL A 100 -1.71 6.63 -8.99
C VAL A 100 -0.79 5.72 -9.81
N ALA A 101 -1.35 4.88 -10.71
CA ALA A 101 -0.55 4.04 -11.62
C ALA A 101 0.36 4.87 -12.53
N GLU A 102 -0.16 5.95 -13.13
CA GLU A 102 0.65 6.88 -13.95
C GLU A 102 1.82 7.49 -13.16
N LEU A 103 1.56 7.90 -11.93
CA LEU A 103 2.59 8.48 -11.05
C LEU A 103 3.62 7.43 -10.60
N MET A 104 3.21 6.17 -10.41
CA MET A 104 4.12 5.06 -10.14
C MET A 104 4.99 4.76 -11.34
N GLU A 105 4.44 4.78 -12.57
CA GLU A 105 5.21 4.64 -13.81
C GLU A 105 6.32 5.69 -13.91
N GLY A 106 5.98 6.96 -13.65
CA GLY A 106 6.95 8.05 -13.62
C GLY A 106 8.05 7.90 -12.56
N ARG A 107 7.83 7.07 -11.53
CA ARG A 107 8.78 6.79 -10.43
C ARG A 107 9.29 5.35 -10.44
N ALA A 108 9.08 4.59 -11.51
CA ALA A 108 9.44 3.18 -11.57
C ALA A 108 10.92 2.91 -11.25
N ALA A 109 11.83 3.80 -11.64
CA ALA A 109 13.24 3.70 -11.31
C ALA A 109 13.47 3.75 -9.78
N GLN A 110 12.81 4.68 -9.08
CA GLN A 110 12.93 4.82 -7.62
C GLN A 110 12.41 3.58 -6.89
N PHE A 111 11.25 3.04 -7.28
CA PHE A 111 10.72 1.79 -6.72
C PHE A 111 11.66 0.60 -6.92
N ARG A 112 12.26 0.48 -8.13
CA ARG A 112 13.26 -0.57 -8.40
C ARG A 112 14.48 -0.43 -7.49
N ASP A 113 14.99 0.79 -7.33
CA ASP A 113 16.14 1.06 -6.47
C ASP A 113 15.84 0.73 -5.01
N ASP A 114 14.63 1.02 -4.52
CA ASP A 114 14.19 0.65 -3.18
C ASP A 114 14.17 -0.87 -2.98
N LEU A 115 13.59 -1.63 -3.92
CA LEU A 115 13.57 -3.10 -3.86
C LEU A 115 14.99 -3.68 -3.90
N VAL A 116 15.82 -3.17 -4.79
CA VAL A 116 17.21 -3.58 -4.91
C VAL A 116 18.03 -3.27 -3.65
N ALA A 117 17.74 -2.15 -2.97
CA ALA A 117 18.34 -1.82 -1.69
C ALA A 117 17.99 -2.84 -0.59
N HIS A 118 16.84 -3.49 -0.70
CA HIS A 118 16.40 -4.58 0.18
C HIS A 118 16.83 -5.98 -0.28
N GLY A 119 17.66 -6.10 -1.32
CA GLY A 119 18.25 -7.38 -1.74
C GLY A 119 17.55 -8.06 -2.92
N TYR A 120 16.55 -7.45 -3.52
CA TYR A 120 15.92 -7.97 -4.74
C TYR A 120 16.90 -7.97 -5.91
N GLY A 121 16.83 -8.97 -6.78
CA GLY A 121 17.50 -8.97 -8.08
C GLY A 121 16.98 -7.81 -8.94
N LYS A 122 17.82 -7.28 -9.84
CA LYS A 122 17.40 -6.14 -10.69
C LYS A 122 16.21 -6.50 -11.60
N SER A 123 16.18 -7.73 -12.12
CA SER A 123 15.07 -8.24 -12.93
C SER A 123 13.81 -8.36 -12.08
N ASP A 124 13.88 -9.06 -10.94
CA ASP A 124 12.75 -9.30 -10.04
C ASP A 124 12.14 -7.98 -9.54
N ALA A 125 13.01 -6.99 -9.24
CA ALA A 125 12.57 -5.66 -8.85
C ALA A 125 11.83 -4.93 -10.00
N ALA A 126 12.30 -5.09 -11.25
CA ALA A 126 11.64 -4.50 -12.40
C ALA A 126 10.28 -5.16 -12.65
N ASP A 127 10.21 -6.49 -12.57
CA ASP A 127 8.99 -7.26 -12.75
C ASP A 127 7.96 -6.96 -11.65
N GLU A 128 8.40 -6.83 -10.38
CA GLU A 128 7.51 -6.49 -9.27
C GLU A 128 6.93 -5.07 -9.43
N VAL A 129 7.74 -4.10 -9.89
CA VAL A 129 7.27 -2.73 -10.13
C VAL A 129 6.26 -2.69 -11.28
N ALA A 130 6.59 -3.32 -12.43
CA ALA A 130 5.69 -3.37 -13.59
C ALA A 130 4.35 -4.03 -13.22
N ALA A 131 4.40 -5.19 -12.57
CA ALA A 131 3.20 -5.89 -12.12
C ALA A 131 2.37 -5.07 -11.10
N SER A 132 3.01 -4.24 -10.28
CA SER A 132 2.30 -3.35 -9.33
C SER A 132 1.53 -2.25 -10.05
N ILE A 133 2.09 -1.69 -11.11
CA ILE A 133 1.44 -0.67 -11.94
C ILE A 133 0.26 -1.29 -12.68
N ASP A 134 0.47 -2.42 -13.35
CA ASP A 134 -0.59 -3.16 -14.05
C ASP A 134 -1.73 -3.53 -13.10
N ARG A 135 -1.41 -3.91 -11.86
CA ARG A 135 -2.37 -4.23 -10.82
C ARG A 135 -3.26 -3.05 -10.44
N LEU A 136 -2.70 -1.85 -10.32
CA LEU A 136 -3.50 -0.64 -10.07
C LEU A 136 -4.43 -0.35 -11.25
N VAL A 137 -3.95 -0.50 -12.49
CA VAL A 137 -4.76 -0.32 -13.70
C VAL A 137 -5.91 -1.32 -13.73
N TRP A 138 -5.63 -2.59 -13.41
CA TRP A 138 -6.67 -3.63 -13.36
C TRP A 138 -7.76 -3.29 -12.33
N PHE A 139 -7.40 -2.95 -11.10
CA PHE A 139 -8.35 -2.58 -10.06
C PHE A 139 -9.06 -1.25 -10.34
N ALA A 140 -8.42 -0.30 -11.01
CA ALA A 140 -9.03 0.97 -11.41
C ALA A 140 -10.23 0.77 -12.35
N GLY A 141 -10.25 -0.33 -13.10
CA GLY A 141 -11.35 -0.71 -13.97
C GLY A 141 -12.57 -1.30 -13.27
N TRP A 142 -12.57 -1.49 -11.95
CA TRP A 142 -13.63 -2.23 -11.25
C TRP A 142 -14.69 -1.39 -10.52
N PRO A 143 -14.42 -0.19 -9.99
CA PRO A 143 -15.37 0.49 -9.10
C PRO A 143 -16.77 0.66 -9.67
N ASP A 144 -16.90 0.98 -10.94
CA ASP A 144 -18.19 1.17 -11.62
C ASP A 144 -18.89 -0.14 -12.01
N LYS A 145 -18.15 -1.26 -12.02
CA LYS A 145 -18.67 -2.59 -12.38
C LYS A 145 -19.17 -3.39 -11.17
N LEU A 146 -18.69 -3.06 -9.97
CA LEU A 146 -19.01 -3.83 -8.76
C LEU A 146 -20.53 -3.96 -8.52
N PRO A 147 -21.37 -2.92 -8.66
CA PRO A 147 -22.80 -3.06 -8.49
C PRO A 147 -23.45 -3.99 -9.52
N ALA A 148 -22.94 -4.00 -10.74
CA ALA A 148 -23.49 -4.86 -11.81
C ALA A 148 -23.07 -6.33 -11.66
N VAL A 149 -21.86 -6.57 -11.12
CA VAL A 149 -21.31 -7.93 -10.96
C VAL A 149 -21.77 -8.61 -9.68
N LEU A 150 -21.87 -7.84 -8.59
CA LEU A 150 -22.18 -8.35 -7.25
C LEU A 150 -23.62 -8.07 -6.82
N GLY A 151 -24.25 -7.05 -7.38
CA GLY A 151 -25.63 -6.70 -7.11
C GLY A 151 -26.62 -7.58 -7.87
N GLY A 152 -27.87 -7.48 -7.52
CA GLY A 152 -28.93 -8.23 -8.20
C GLY A 152 -30.30 -7.97 -7.63
N THR A 153 -31.34 -8.51 -8.30
CA THR A 153 -32.71 -8.50 -7.81
C THR A 153 -33.01 -9.81 -7.09
N ASN A 154 -33.72 -9.72 -5.97
CA ASN A 154 -34.09 -10.88 -5.15
C ASN A 154 -35.59 -11.14 -5.32
N PRO A 155 -36.02 -12.34 -5.80
CA PRO A 155 -37.44 -12.68 -5.87
C PRO A 155 -37.99 -12.85 -4.46
N VAL A 156 -39.13 -12.21 -4.18
CA VAL A 156 -39.84 -12.30 -2.90
C VAL A 156 -41.32 -12.51 -3.11
N ALA A 157 -41.98 -13.25 -2.22
CA ALA A 157 -43.40 -13.53 -2.27
C ALA A 157 -44.22 -12.43 -1.59
N SER A 158 -43.97 -11.17 -1.97
CA SER A 158 -44.65 -9.99 -1.40
C SER A 158 -44.66 -8.84 -2.41
N SER A 159 -45.48 -7.80 -2.16
CA SER A 159 -45.58 -6.60 -2.99
C SER A 159 -44.33 -5.68 -2.82
N HIS A 160 -43.13 -6.23 -3.02
CA HIS A 160 -41.90 -5.50 -2.93
C HIS A 160 -40.98 -5.81 -4.12
N PHE A 161 -40.32 -4.77 -4.62
CA PHE A 161 -39.12 -4.93 -5.45
C PHE A 161 -37.91 -4.94 -4.52
N VAL A 162 -37.18 -6.06 -4.52
CA VAL A 162 -36.01 -6.23 -3.65
C VAL A 162 -34.77 -6.31 -4.51
N PHE A 163 -33.80 -5.48 -4.20
CA PHE A 163 -32.49 -5.49 -4.84
C PHE A 163 -31.35 -5.40 -3.83
N THR A 164 -30.21 -5.96 -4.19
CA THR A 164 -28.99 -5.96 -3.36
C THR A 164 -27.89 -5.15 -4.05
N ILE A 165 -27.20 -4.31 -3.31
CA ILE A 165 -26.05 -3.53 -3.76
C ILE A 165 -24.88 -3.74 -2.81
N PRO A 166 -23.61 -3.76 -3.32
CA PRO A 166 -22.42 -3.75 -2.47
C PRO A 166 -22.17 -2.34 -1.93
N GLU A 167 -21.89 -2.25 -0.63
CA GLU A 167 -21.43 -1.04 0.03
C GLU A 167 -20.06 -1.29 0.70
N PRO A 168 -19.18 -0.27 0.84
CA PRO A 168 -17.91 -0.45 1.53
C PRO A 168 -18.10 -0.72 3.01
N THR A 169 -17.28 -1.59 3.58
CA THR A 169 -17.24 -1.87 5.03
C THR A 169 -16.81 -0.64 5.84
N GLY A 170 -15.83 0.14 5.34
CA GLY A 170 -15.36 1.36 5.99
C GLY A 170 -13.85 1.50 6.07
N VAL A 171 -13.28 1.45 7.29
CA VAL A 171 -11.84 1.55 7.54
C VAL A 171 -11.22 0.16 7.56
N VAL A 172 -10.29 -0.10 6.66
CA VAL A 172 -9.59 -1.38 6.54
C VAL A 172 -8.12 -1.23 6.89
N ALA A 173 -7.65 -2.00 7.86
CA ALA A 173 -6.22 -2.13 8.14
C ALA A 173 -5.62 -3.23 7.26
N ILE A 174 -4.45 -2.99 6.69
CA ILE A 174 -3.75 -3.92 5.81
C ILE A 174 -2.35 -4.19 6.37
N VAL A 175 -2.03 -5.46 6.61
CA VAL A 175 -0.69 -5.90 6.95
C VAL A 175 0.02 -6.30 5.65
N ALA A 176 1.01 -5.53 5.23
CA ALA A 176 1.71 -5.75 3.97
C ALA A 176 2.42 -7.12 3.98
N PRO A 177 2.37 -7.90 2.89
CA PRO A 177 3.17 -9.12 2.75
C PRO A 177 4.68 -8.83 2.82
N GLU A 178 5.44 -9.69 3.48
CA GLU A 178 6.91 -9.59 3.51
C GLU A 178 7.54 -10.11 2.22
N SER A 179 6.93 -11.11 1.61
CA SER A 179 7.43 -11.75 0.40
C SER A 179 7.28 -10.91 -0.87
N SER A 180 6.42 -9.89 -0.85
CA SER A 180 6.12 -8.99 -1.97
C SER A 180 5.76 -7.60 -1.43
N PRO A 181 6.78 -6.82 -1.01
CA PRO A 181 6.59 -5.58 -0.25
C PRO A 181 5.98 -4.44 -1.08
N LEU A 182 5.99 -4.54 -2.41
CA LEU A 182 5.33 -3.60 -3.30
C LEU A 182 4.10 -4.21 -3.97
N LEU A 183 4.25 -5.26 -4.78
CA LEU A 183 3.12 -5.85 -5.52
C LEU A 183 2.05 -6.42 -4.59
N GLY A 184 2.46 -7.12 -3.53
CA GLY A 184 1.52 -7.63 -2.54
C GLY A 184 0.76 -6.52 -1.82
N LEU A 185 1.48 -5.48 -1.39
CA LEU A 185 0.88 -4.30 -0.76
C LEU A 185 -0.10 -3.58 -1.70
N VAL A 186 0.32 -3.30 -2.94
CA VAL A 186 -0.52 -2.62 -3.95
C VAL A 186 -1.75 -3.45 -4.28
N THR A 187 -1.61 -4.77 -4.42
CA THR A 187 -2.75 -5.67 -4.68
C THR A 187 -3.80 -5.58 -3.59
N ARG A 188 -3.39 -5.61 -2.31
CA ARG A 188 -4.32 -5.53 -1.19
C ARG A 188 -4.93 -4.13 -1.06
N LEU A 189 -4.12 -3.10 -1.20
CA LEU A 189 -4.57 -1.70 -1.16
C LEU A 189 -5.57 -1.39 -2.28
N ALA A 190 -5.24 -1.76 -3.51
CA ALA A 190 -6.07 -1.44 -4.67
C ALA A 190 -7.46 -2.10 -4.58
N GLY A 191 -7.55 -3.34 -4.09
CA GLY A 191 -8.82 -4.00 -3.83
C GLY A 191 -9.69 -3.26 -2.80
N VAL A 192 -9.09 -2.82 -1.70
CA VAL A 192 -9.76 -2.04 -0.65
C VAL A 192 -10.29 -0.71 -1.21
N LEU A 193 -9.45 0.03 -1.96
CA LEU A 193 -9.83 1.33 -2.54
C LEU A 193 -10.91 1.21 -3.61
N ALA A 194 -10.83 0.19 -4.48
CA ALA A 194 -11.84 -0.05 -5.52
C ALA A 194 -13.22 -0.29 -4.93
N GLY A 195 -13.29 -1.02 -3.81
CA GLY A 195 -14.52 -1.24 -3.05
C GLY A 195 -15.10 0.01 -2.38
N GLY A 196 -14.37 1.13 -2.36
CA GLY A 196 -14.80 2.37 -1.70
C GLY A 196 -14.40 2.47 -0.23
N ASN A 197 -13.58 1.56 0.27
CA ASN A 197 -13.00 1.59 1.62
C ASN A 197 -11.79 2.51 1.70
N VAL A 198 -11.41 2.91 2.91
CA VAL A 198 -10.17 3.62 3.21
C VAL A 198 -9.19 2.69 3.91
N ALA A 199 -7.88 3.00 3.82
CA ALA A 199 -6.85 2.06 4.23
C ALA A 199 -5.88 2.64 5.28
N ILE A 200 -5.49 1.77 6.22
CA ILE A 200 -4.34 1.95 7.11
C ILE A 200 -3.37 0.81 6.84
N LEU A 201 -2.20 1.13 6.32
CA LEU A 201 -1.20 0.15 5.91
C LEU A 201 -0.10 0.02 6.98
N LEU A 202 0.15 -1.20 7.44
CA LEU A 202 1.41 -1.54 8.10
C LEU A 202 2.38 -2.04 7.03
N ALA A 203 3.42 -1.28 6.78
CA ALA A 203 4.45 -1.61 5.79
C ALA A 203 5.18 -2.92 6.13
N SER A 204 5.84 -3.54 5.15
CA SER A 204 6.80 -4.60 5.39
C SER A 204 7.88 -4.13 6.37
N GLU A 205 8.22 -4.93 7.38
CA GLU A 205 9.30 -4.62 8.32
C GLU A 205 10.67 -4.82 7.66
N GLY A 206 10.80 -5.86 6.84
CA GLY A 206 12.04 -6.19 6.14
C GLY A 206 12.34 -5.27 4.96
N ALA A 207 11.31 -4.77 4.27
CA ALA A 207 11.45 -3.94 3.07
C ALA A 207 10.47 -2.75 3.04
N PRO A 208 10.59 -1.78 3.95
CA PRO A 208 9.64 -0.66 4.05
C PRO A 208 9.84 0.44 3.00
N LEU A 209 10.99 0.55 2.32
CA LEU A 209 11.26 1.66 1.39
C LEU A 209 10.26 1.77 0.24
N PRO A 210 9.81 0.69 -0.42
CA PRO A 210 8.78 0.79 -1.45
C PRO A 210 7.47 1.41 -0.94
N SER A 211 7.08 1.13 0.32
CA SER A 211 5.90 1.75 0.95
C SER A 211 6.09 3.25 1.17
N VAL A 212 7.31 3.70 1.47
CA VAL A 212 7.64 5.12 1.61
C VAL A 212 7.53 5.84 0.27
N THR A 213 8.06 5.25 -0.79
CA THR A 213 7.96 5.81 -2.15
C THR A 213 6.51 5.81 -2.64
N LEU A 214 5.71 4.79 -2.27
CA LEU A 214 4.26 4.79 -2.52
C LEU A 214 3.57 5.94 -1.77
N ALA A 215 3.92 6.21 -0.52
CA ALA A 215 3.39 7.35 0.24
C ALA A 215 3.69 8.68 -0.46
N GLU A 216 4.91 8.87 -0.96
CA GLU A 216 5.31 10.06 -1.72
C GLU A 216 4.56 10.18 -3.06
N THR A 217 4.23 9.06 -3.68
CA THR A 217 3.42 9.00 -4.89
C THR A 217 1.97 9.40 -4.59
N LEU A 218 1.39 8.86 -3.52
CA LEU A 218 0.04 9.18 -3.07
C LEU A 218 -0.10 10.65 -2.68
N ALA A 219 0.90 11.24 -2.05
CA ALA A 219 0.87 12.65 -1.62
C ALA A 219 0.80 13.66 -2.77
N VAL A 220 1.18 13.26 -3.98
CA VAL A 220 1.11 14.11 -5.20
C VAL A 220 0.05 13.60 -6.19
N SER A 221 -0.75 12.61 -5.78
CA SER A 221 -1.88 12.09 -6.52
C SER A 221 -3.18 12.80 -6.11
N ASP A 222 -4.28 12.43 -6.79
CA ASP A 222 -5.63 12.93 -6.48
C ASP A 222 -6.32 12.14 -5.35
N VAL A 223 -5.60 11.22 -4.67
CA VAL A 223 -6.12 10.47 -3.52
C VAL A 223 -6.36 11.45 -2.36
N PRO A 224 -7.59 11.56 -1.84
CA PRO A 224 -7.89 12.50 -0.78
C PRO A 224 -7.13 12.17 0.52
N ALA A 225 -6.79 13.22 1.27
CA ALA A 225 -6.14 13.09 2.56
C ALA A 225 -6.92 12.14 3.49
N GLY A 226 -6.23 11.21 4.14
CA GLY A 226 -6.81 10.23 5.05
C GLY A 226 -7.37 8.96 4.40
N VAL A 227 -7.58 8.93 3.07
CA VAL A 227 -8.04 7.71 2.37
C VAL A 227 -7.00 6.59 2.45
N VAL A 228 -5.73 6.94 2.38
CA VAL A 228 -4.61 6.01 2.60
C VAL A 228 -3.68 6.57 3.66
N ASN A 229 -3.33 5.74 4.63
CA ASN A 229 -2.37 6.07 5.68
C ASN A 229 -1.33 4.95 5.76
N ILE A 230 -0.04 5.27 5.83
CA ILE A 230 1.05 4.30 5.81
C ILE A 230 1.91 4.45 7.05
N LEU A 231 1.99 3.37 7.82
CA LEU A 231 2.77 3.27 9.04
C LEU A 231 3.93 2.29 8.82
N THR A 232 5.13 2.73 9.13
CA THR A 232 6.32 1.89 9.25
C THR A 232 6.60 1.60 10.72
N GLY A 233 7.17 0.45 11.04
CA GLY A 233 7.47 0.06 12.41
C GLY A 233 7.24 -1.42 12.65
N ARG A 234 7.23 -1.83 13.91
CA ARG A 234 7.20 -3.24 14.30
C ARG A 234 5.78 -3.76 14.44
N ARG A 235 5.46 -4.82 13.71
CA ARG A 235 4.13 -5.45 13.76
C ARG A 235 3.79 -5.96 15.15
N ALA A 236 4.75 -6.56 15.84
CA ALA A 236 4.55 -7.03 17.21
C ALA A 236 4.10 -5.92 18.19
N GLU A 237 4.46 -4.65 17.93
CA GLU A 237 4.03 -3.52 18.74
C GLU A 237 2.68 -2.94 18.31
N LEU A 238 2.40 -2.94 17.01
CA LEU A 238 1.21 -2.28 16.46
C LEU A 238 0.00 -3.21 16.38
N MET A 239 0.19 -4.49 16.03
CA MET A 239 -0.89 -5.45 15.81
C MET A 239 -1.84 -5.62 17.00
N PRO A 240 -1.38 -5.70 18.27
CA PRO A 240 -2.30 -5.82 19.41
C PRO A 240 -3.24 -4.61 19.58
N HIS A 241 -2.80 -3.44 19.14
CA HIS A 241 -3.61 -2.22 19.19
C HIS A 241 -4.48 -2.05 17.95
N LEU A 242 -3.98 -2.45 16.78
CA LEU A 242 -4.69 -2.39 15.52
C LEU A 242 -5.88 -3.35 15.53
N SER A 243 -5.66 -4.60 15.93
CA SER A 243 -6.71 -5.63 15.89
C SER A 243 -7.85 -5.40 16.88
N ARG A 244 -7.63 -4.62 17.93
CA ARG A 244 -8.64 -4.28 18.96
C ARG A 244 -9.21 -2.88 18.82
N HIS A 245 -8.92 -2.17 17.73
CA HIS A 245 -9.38 -0.80 17.56
C HIS A 245 -10.81 -0.79 17.01
N ALA A 246 -11.78 -0.35 17.81
CA ALA A 246 -13.21 -0.38 17.45
C ALA A 246 -13.59 0.41 16.18
N ASP A 247 -12.78 1.40 15.77
CA ASP A 247 -12.97 2.15 14.54
C ASP A 247 -12.27 1.53 13.31
N ILE A 248 -11.80 0.27 13.40
CA ILE A 248 -11.33 -0.51 12.27
C ILE A 248 -12.39 -1.56 11.95
N ASP A 249 -13.03 -1.44 10.79
CA ASP A 249 -14.14 -2.29 10.36
C ASP A 249 -13.67 -3.58 9.68
N GLY A 250 -12.46 -3.57 9.15
CA GLY A 250 -11.88 -4.75 8.48
C GLY A 250 -10.37 -4.81 8.64
N ILE A 251 -9.83 -6.04 8.65
CA ILE A 251 -8.39 -6.28 8.77
C ILE A 251 -7.96 -7.29 7.74
N ASP A 252 -7.05 -6.89 6.88
CA ASP A 252 -6.35 -7.77 5.96
C ASP A 252 -5.09 -8.31 6.62
N LEU A 253 -5.17 -9.55 7.06
CA LEU A 253 -4.11 -10.27 7.77
C LEU A 253 -3.18 -11.06 6.82
N TRP A 254 -3.20 -10.79 5.51
CA TRP A 254 -2.39 -11.55 4.56
C TRP A 254 -0.91 -11.60 4.95
N GLY A 255 -0.32 -10.46 5.25
CA GLY A 255 1.06 -10.34 5.69
C GLY A 255 1.27 -10.50 7.21
N CYS A 256 0.25 -10.88 7.97
CA CYS A 256 0.39 -11.08 9.41
C CYS A 256 1.31 -12.26 9.70
N PRO A 257 2.33 -12.10 10.57
CA PRO A 257 3.11 -13.22 11.07
C PRO A 257 2.24 -14.27 11.75
N ASP A 258 2.56 -15.55 11.54
CA ASP A 258 1.73 -16.66 12.05
C ASP A 258 1.60 -16.64 13.58
N GLU A 259 2.64 -16.18 14.28
CA GLU A 259 2.65 -16.02 15.75
C GLU A 259 1.71 -14.94 16.28
N LEU A 260 1.36 -13.95 15.44
CA LEU A 260 0.43 -12.87 15.80
C LEU A 260 -1.00 -13.10 15.31
N LEU A 261 -1.21 -14.08 14.43
CA LEU A 261 -2.46 -14.29 13.72
C LEU A 261 -3.64 -14.55 14.66
N ILE A 262 -3.47 -15.49 15.59
CA ILE A 262 -4.53 -15.90 16.54
C ILE A 262 -4.93 -14.73 17.45
N ASP A 263 -3.95 -13.96 17.95
CA ASP A 263 -4.24 -12.80 18.80
C ASP A 263 -4.94 -11.68 18.01
N ALA A 264 -4.53 -11.47 16.75
CA ALA A 264 -5.18 -10.51 15.86
C ALA A 264 -6.63 -10.90 15.54
N GLU A 265 -6.90 -12.17 15.26
CA GLU A 265 -8.26 -12.68 15.04
C GLU A 265 -9.15 -12.53 16.28
N ARG A 266 -8.62 -12.83 17.47
CA ARG A 266 -9.32 -12.62 18.74
C ARG A 266 -9.65 -11.13 18.96
N GLY A 267 -8.65 -10.26 18.74
CA GLY A 267 -8.85 -8.82 18.87
C GLY A 267 -9.93 -8.30 17.94
N ALA A 268 -9.92 -8.73 16.68
CA ALA A 268 -10.94 -8.36 15.70
C ALA A 268 -12.36 -8.85 16.09
N ALA A 269 -12.45 -10.03 16.68
CA ALA A 269 -13.72 -10.60 17.13
C ALA A 269 -14.37 -9.78 18.27
N GLU A 270 -13.59 -9.08 19.11
CA GLU A 270 -14.09 -8.25 20.21
C GLU A 270 -15.04 -7.12 19.73
N HIS A 271 -14.88 -6.65 18.49
CA HIS A 271 -15.71 -5.59 17.88
C HIS A 271 -16.26 -5.96 16.49
N VAL A 272 -16.24 -7.26 16.17
CA VAL A 272 -16.85 -7.83 14.94
C VAL A 272 -16.24 -7.28 13.66
N ALA A 273 -14.92 -6.97 13.64
CA ALA A 273 -14.25 -6.55 12.43
C ALA A 273 -14.16 -7.71 11.42
N ARG A 274 -14.31 -7.42 10.14
CA ARG A 274 -14.11 -8.39 9.07
C ARG A 274 -12.65 -8.79 8.95
N ILE A 275 -12.39 -10.05 8.65
CA ILE A 275 -11.04 -10.56 8.44
C ILE A 275 -10.91 -11.14 7.04
N ALA A 276 -9.87 -10.71 6.31
CA ALA A 276 -9.33 -11.42 5.17
C ALA A 276 -7.94 -11.98 5.53
N ARG A 277 -7.71 -13.25 5.28
CA ARG A 277 -6.44 -13.91 5.57
C ARG A 277 -5.98 -14.80 4.42
N ARG A 278 -4.74 -15.22 4.46
CA ARG A 278 -4.25 -16.28 3.60
C ARG A 278 -5.08 -17.56 3.79
N PRO A 279 -5.30 -18.34 2.71
CA PRO A 279 -5.86 -19.68 2.84
C PRO A 279 -5.08 -20.51 3.85
N HIS A 280 -5.78 -21.40 4.57
CA HIS A 280 -5.15 -22.23 5.60
C HIS A 280 -4.01 -23.09 5.01
N GLY A 281 -2.84 -23.08 5.65
CA GLY A 281 -1.65 -23.78 5.18
C GLY A 281 -0.88 -23.10 4.04
N GLU A 282 -1.36 -21.99 3.51
CA GLU A 282 -0.64 -21.19 2.51
C GLU A 282 0.39 -20.27 3.20
N LYS A 283 1.63 -20.29 2.69
CA LYS A 283 2.70 -19.39 3.17
C LYS A 283 2.63 -18.07 2.44
N ASP A 284 3.14 -17.00 3.07
CA ASP A 284 3.39 -15.74 2.38
C ASP A 284 4.43 -15.96 1.27
N ARG A 285 3.98 -15.88 0.01
CA ARG A 285 4.82 -16.09 -1.18
C ARG A 285 4.50 -15.03 -2.22
N ALA A 286 5.53 -14.47 -2.84
CA ALA A 286 5.37 -13.50 -3.93
C ALA A 286 4.51 -14.04 -5.08
N SER A 287 4.60 -15.34 -5.38
CA SER A 287 3.79 -16.00 -6.42
C SER A 287 2.28 -15.93 -6.21
N ALA A 288 1.80 -15.61 -5.00
CA ALA A 288 0.37 -15.40 -4.74
C ALA A 288 -0.17 -14.12 -5.36
N PHE A 289 0.71 -13.18 -5.71
CA PHE A 289 0.34 -11.88 -6.25
C PHE A 289 0.66 -11.73 -7.75
N THR A 290 1.35 -12.69 -8.36
CA THR A 290 1.75 -12.62 -9.77
C THR A 290 0.63 -13.07 -10.72
N GLY A 291 0.53 -12.42 -11.89
CA GLY A 291 -0.42 -12.76 -12.94
C GLY A 291 -1.88 -12.76 -12.46
N GLU A 292 -2.70 -13.64 -13.00
CA GLU A 292 -4.13 -13.78 -12.68
C GLU A 292 -4.42 -14.10 -11.21
N ARG A 293 -3.46 -14.66 -10.46
CA ARG A 293 -3.66 -14.96 -9.03
C ARG A 293 -3.89 -13.71 -8.20
N GLY A 294 -3.28 -12.59 -8.58
CA GLY A 294 -3.51 -11.31 -7.92
C GLY A 294 -4.64 -10.50 -8.53
N GLU A 295 -5.13 -10.85 -9.73
CA GLU A 295 -6.22 -10.19 -10.45
C GLU A 295 -7.57 -10.86 -10.12
N ARG A 296 -7.95 -10.80 -8.84
CA ARG A 296 -9.14 -11.46 -8.33
C ARG A 296 -10.06 -10.47 -7.62
N ILE A 297 -11.36 -10.67 -7.81
CA ILE A 297 -12.38 -9.84 -7.14
C ILE A 297 -12.44 -10.09 -5.62
N ASP A 298 -11.92 -11.22 -5.15
CA ASP A 298 -11.93 -11.59 -3.72
C ASP A 298 -11.27 -10.51 -2.84
N GLY A 299 -10.23 -9.83 -3.36
CA GLY A 299 -9.59 -8.73 -2.67
C GLY A 299 -10.49 -7.51 -2.43
N MET A 300 -11.51 -7.34 -3.29
CA MET A 300 -12.53 -6.29 -3.14
C MET A 300 -13.69 -6.79 -2.29
N THR A 301 -14.21 -7.99 -2.57
CA THR A 301 -15.43 -8.52 -1.94
C THR A 301 -15.24 -8.83 -0.46
N ALA A 302 -14.01 -9.10 -0.02
CA ALA A 302 -13.70 -9.32 1.39
C ALA A 302 -14.16 -8.18 2.31
N PHE A 303 -14.17 -6.95 1.79
CA PHE A 303 -14.50 -5.74 2.55
C PHE A 303 -15.69 -4.97 1.94
N LEU A 304 -16.70 -5.74 1.47
CA LEU A 304 -17.97 -5.19 1.01
C LEU A 304 -19.12 -5.75 1.84
N GLU A 305 -20.05 -4.89 2.20
CA GLU A 305 -21.34 -5.25 2.79
C GLU A 305 -22.39 -5.38 1.69
N MET A 306 -23.19 -6.44 1.73
CA MET A 306 -24.29 -6.65 0.77
C MET A 306 -25.58 -6.10 1.37
N LYS A 307 -26.01 -4.92 0.92
CA LYS A 307 -27.20 -4.24 1.41
C LYS A 307 -28.40 -4.58 0.55
N SER A 308 -29.42 -5.21 1.13
CA SER A 308 -30.70 -5.46 0.47
C SER A 308 -31.69 -4.35 0.75
N VAL A 309 -32.25 -3.78 -0.31
CA VAL A 309 -33.23 -2.70 -0.25
C VAL A 309 -34.62 -3.28 -0.62
N TRP A 310 -35.60 -3.07 0.23
CA TRP A 310 -36.99 -3.46 0.04
C TRP A 310 -37.79 -2.23 -0.36
N HIS A 311 -38.18 -2.17 -1.64
CA HIS A 311 -38.96 -1.06 -2.17
C HIS A 311 -40.41 -1.52 -2.39
N PRO A 312 -41.42 -0.93 -1.69
CA PRO A 312 -42.80 -1.30 -1.91
C PRO A 312 -43.23 -1.05 -3.36
N ILE A 313 -43.81 -2.06 -3.99
CA ILE A 313 -44.46 -1.91 -5.29
C ILE A 313 -45.92 -1.63 -5.00
N GLY A 314 -46.45 -0.48 -5.43
CA GLY A 314 -47.84 -0.13 -5.23
C GLY A 314 -48.76 -1.25 -5.75
N SER A 315 -49.80 -1.53 -4.99
CA SER A 315 -50.93 -2.43 -5.39
C SER A 315 -51.72 -1.84 -6.52
#